data_15dda975f37d1b31374e276ec41aba6a
#
_entry.id   15dda975f37d1b31374e276ec41aba6a
#
_cell.length_a   1.000
_cell.length_b   1.000
_cell.length_c   1.000
_cell.angle_alpha   90.00
_cell.angle_beta   90.00
_cell.angle_gamma   90.00
#
_symmetry.space_group_name_H-M   'P 1'
#
loop_
_entity.id
_entity.type
_entity.pdbx_description
1 polymer ?
#
loop_
_entity_poly.entity_id
_entity_poly.type
_entity_poly.pdbx_seq_one_letter_code
_entity_poly.pdbx_strand_id
1 'polypeptide(L)'
;MVSTYLGIELAAQRTRAWLFDNESGVYQLKAQVDEPDYGDKREMIHQVLRELEKSSGQRLHTKHGKLFDINKDKNSSGLKGVGISYSMGKPIRATIIGVSEKFSLAPLRRLLQFFNVEIVLELDLQKEPNVSNQLETLISTAYDLVVLAGGVDAGPEKALRAVINNLRLVAQLRGKTNRPQIVYAGNKELADYAKLEIEIEDDLHLAGNIQPESGREDLSFAFNAVLKAIQRVRIKEFPEFEDFSGDPDIRFLPSEFGRGRIDHWLEQTQINGKGLLHIHLEPDHGHILAVRDGLRMGLWQANDLDQIPIEALKSLINLPVSDFNLTSYIRNKQLHPGFVPVTIEDLNIEFALTSYRIRKLLEGLSGLYDQFLYSPEQGLVDNYEPILLSGSSLTKFLPLRHSFMAALDQILPRGITTIVLDEFQLMGTLGILAEFDNMLPTQLVDSDAFTSLATVINVVSPNAFRRIVLRVEVDEGDKGYRQHHQIHQSELKRLETMNNHEIRVYLAPERDTDVGMGMPGLGGWVNTTSSSLGIIIDARGRPLRLPTDEKDRQELWHDWLWEMGV
;
A
#
# COMPACT_ATOMS: atom_id res chain seq x y z
N MET A 1 -5.96 -3.42 33.73
CA MET A 1 -4.97 -2.31 33.64
C MET A 1 -5.22 -1.60 32.33
N VAL A 2 -5.37 -0.30 32.35
CA VAL A 2 -5.58 0.47 31.12
C VAL A 2 -4.22 0.68 30.47
N SER A 3 -4.02 0.14 29.27
CA SER A 3 -2.86 0.42 28.43
C SER A 3 -3.28 1.33 27.29
N THR A 4 -2.61 2.46 27.17
CA THR A 4 -2.92 3.46 26.14
C THR A 4 -1.74 3.60 25.19
N TYR A 5 -1.99 3.55 23.89
CA TYR A 5 -1.01 3.77 22.83
C TYR A 5 -1.42 4.95 21.96
N LEU A 6 -0.42 5.72 21.54
CA LEU A 6 -0.60 6.84 20.62
C LEU A 6 -0.01 6.47 19.26
N GLY A 7 -0.83 6.60 18.24
CA GLY A 7 -0.42 6.52 16.86
C GLY A 7 -0.40 7.91 16.22
N ILE A 8 0.62 8.22 15.43
CA ILE A 8 0.72 9.45 14.63
C ILE A 8 1.14 9.08 13.22
N GLU A 9 0.52 9.70 12.22
CA GLU A 9 0.98 9.63 10.84
C GLU A 9 1.35 11.02 10.33
N LEU A 10 2.56 11.14 9.79
CA LEU A 10 3.08 12.33 9.15
C LEU A 10 3.05 12.12 7.63
N ALA A 11 1.95 12.48 6.98
CA ALA A 11 1.83 12.48 5.54
C ALA A 11 2.29 13.83 4.94
N ALA A 12 2.40 13.92 3.62
CA ALA A 12 2.87 15.13 2.94
C ALA A 12 1.98 16.35 3.23
N GLN A 13 0.66 16.14 3.30
CA GLN A 13 -0.32 17.22 3.39
C GLN A 13 -1.24 17.13 4.61
N ARG A 14 -1.10 16.10 5.42
CA ARG A 14 -1.94 15.86 6.59
C ARG A 14 -1.11 15.27 7.71
N THR A 15 -1.52 15.60 8.93
CA THR A 15 -1.03 14.95 10.15
C THR A 15 -2.23 14.33 10.83
N ARG A 16 -2.16 13.03 11.09
CA ARG A 16 -3.21 12.25 11.74
C ARG A 16 -2.72 11.73 13.08
N ALA A 17 -3.63 11.59 14.02
CA ALA A 17 -3.31 10.97 15.32
C ALA A 17 -4.49 10.14 15.82
N TRP A 18 -4.17 9.03 16.47
CA TRP A 18 -5.13 8.07 17.01
C TRP A 18 -4.72 7.68 18.43
N LEU A 19 -5.69 7.64 19.31
CA LEU A 19 -5.51 7.18 20.68
C LEU A 19 -6.24 5.85 20.86
N PHE A 20 -5.49 4.84 21.28
CA PHE A 20 -6.01 3.50 21.54
C PHE A 20 -5.92 3.21 23.04
N ASP A 21 -6.99 2.66 23.61
CA ASP A 21 -6.96 2.22 24.99
C ASP A 21 -7.53 0.80 25.16
N ASN A 22 -7.27 0.24 26.34
CA ASN A 22 -7.69 -1.09 26.74
C ASN A 22 -8.44 -1.02 28.09
N GLU A 23 -9.42 -0.12 28.23
CA GLU A 23 -10.19 0.04 29.48
C GLU A 23 -11.10 -1.17 29.74
N SER A 24 -11.65 -1.77 28.69
CA SER A 24 -12.57 -2.92 28.76
C SER A 24 -11.86 -4.28 28.71
N GLY A 25 -10.53 -4.33 28.63
CA GLY A 25 -9.77 -5.56 28.36
C GLY A 25 -9.60 -5.86 26.86
N VAL A 26 -10.21 -5.04 26.00
CA VAL A 26 -10.09 -5.10 24.54
C VAL A 26 -9.67 -3.72 24.05
N TYR A 27 -8.69 -3.69 23.12
CA TYR A 27 -8.25 -2.43 22.51
C TYR A 27 -9.33 -1.83 21.63
N GLN A 28 -9.54 -0.52 21.78
CA GLN A 28 -10.51 0.27 21.02
C GLN A 28 -9.88 1.59 20.58
N LEU A 29 -10.35 2.12 19.46
CA LEU A 29 -10.04 3.47 19.01
C LEU A 29 -10.84 4.46 19.85
N LYS A 30 -10.19 5.14 20.81
CA LYS A 30 -10.81 6.08 21.72
C LYS A 30 -11.06 7.45 21.12
N ALA A 31 -10.11 7.95 20.36
CA ALA A 31 -10.18 9.25 19.71
C ALA A 31 -9.28 9.30 18.48
N GLN A 32 -9.63 10.15 17.53
CA GLN A 32 -8.85 10.41 16.34
C GLN A 32 -8.90 11.87 15.94
N VAL A 33 -7.84 12.33 15.29
CA VAL A 33 -7.69 13.67 14.71
C VAL A 33 -7.03 13.57 13.36
N ASP A 34 -7.51 14.35 12.39
CA ASP A 34 -6.96 14.41 11.04
C ASP A 34 -6.93 15.86 10.57
N GLU A 35 -5.74 16.48 10.65
CA GLU A 35 -5.52 17.90 10.37
C GLU A 35 -4.77 18.11 9.06
N PRO A 36 -5.17 19.09 8.25
CA PRO A 36 -4.37 19.55 7.12
C PRO A 36 -3.04 20.10 7.62
N ASP A 37 -1.99 19.86 6.84
CA ASP A 37 -0.64 20.27 7.18
C ASP A 37 -0.27 21.57 6.45
N TYR A 38 0.09 22.60 7.21
CA TYR A 38 0.40 23.93 6.68
C TYR A 38 1.82 24.42 7.01
N GLY A 39 2.67 23.58 7.62
CA GLY A 39 3.98 24.07 8.04
C GLY A 39 4.90 23.05 8.71
N ASP A 40 5.48 23.47 9.82
CA ASP A 40 6.41 22.66 10.61
C ASP A 40 5.74 21.42 11.17
N LYS A 41 6.28 20.27 10.86
CA LYS A 41 5.74 18.95 11.28
C LYS A 41 5.69 18.82 12.81
N ARG A 42 6.61 19.43 13.54
CA ARG A 42 6.62 19.40 15.01
C ARG A 42 5.47 20.22 15.58
N GLU A 43 5.17 21.39 15.01
CA GLU A 43 4.00 22.19 15.37
C GLU A 43 2.70 21.42 15.06
N MET A 44 2.65 20.73 13.94
CA MET A 44 1.49 19.89 13.58
C MET A 44 1.28 18.76 14.58
N ILE A 45 2.35 18.10 15.05
CA ILE A 45 2.23 17.10 16.13
C ILE A 45 1.64 17.75 17.39
N HIS A 46 2.12 18.93 17.79
CA HIS A 46 1.55 19.64 18.94
C HIS A 46 0.07 20.01 18.74
N GLN A 47 -0.33 20.36 17.52
CA GLN A 47 -1.72 20.67 17.21
C GLN A 47 -2.61 19.44 17.34
N VAL A 48 -2.28 18.34 16.67
CA VAL A 48 -3.09 17.11 16.73
C VAL A 48 -3.15 16.53 18.14
N LEU A 49 -2.08 16.63 18.93
CA LEU A 49 -2.09 16.22 20.33
C LEU A 49 -3.05 17.05 21.16
N ARG A 50 -3.08 18.39 20.98
CA ARG A 50 -4.04 19.26 21.69
C ARG A 50 -5.50 18.94 21.36
N GLU A 51 -5.79 18.69 20.09
CA GLU A 51 -7.14 18.31 19.68
C GLU A 51 -7.51 16.90 20.19
N LEU A 52 -6.55 15.99 20.21
CA LEU A 52 -6.74 14.63 20.73
C LEU A 52 -6.95 14.66 22.27
N GLU A 53 -6.23 15.53 23.03
CA GLU A 53 -6.46 15.75 24.45
C GLU A 53 -7.86 16.30 24.75
N LYS A 54 -8.35 17.23 23.92
CA LYS A 54 -9.70 17.79 24.07
C LYS A 54 -10.79 16.74 23.84
N SER A 55 -10.63 15.91 22.79
CA SER A 55 -11.62 14.90 22.42
C SER A 55 -11.62 13.69 23.35
N SER A 56 -10.43 13.27 23.83
CA SER A 56 -10.28 12.07 24.68
C SER A 56 -10.39 12.37 26.17
N GLY A 57 -10.18 13.64 26.58
CA GLY A 57 -10.05 14.02 27.99
C GLY A 57 -8.76 13.53 28.67
N GLN A 58 -7.84 12.89 27.89
CA GLN A 58 -6.60 12.34 28.41
C GLN A 58 -5.43 13.26 28.11
N ARG A 59 -4.54 13.46 29.08
CA ARG A 59 -3.34 14.25 28.88
C ARG A 59 -2.26 13.45 28.14
N LEU A 60 -1.71 14.04 27.08
CA LEU A 60 -0.69 13.43 26.21
C LEU A 60 0.64 14.19 26.23
N HIS A 61 0.61 15.50 26.51
CA HIS A 61 1.80 16.34 26.64
C HIS A 61 2.41 16.31 28.04
N THR A 62 3.73 16.42 28.13
CA THR A 62 4.41 16.61 29.43
C THR A 62 4.39 18.09 29.88
N LYS A 63 4.53 18.30 31.22
CA LYS A 63 4.73 19.64 31.78
C LYS A 63 6.15 20.17 31.58
N HIS A 64 7.13 19.34 31.20
CA HIS A 64 8.56 19.62 31.32
C HIS A 64 9.36 19.42 30.03
N GLY A 65 8.82 19.79 28.87
CA GLY A 65 9.57 19.92 27.62
C GLY A 65 9.74 18.65 26.78
N LYS A 66 9.36 17.46 27.26
CA LYS A 66 9.21 16.29 26.42
C LYS A 66 7.88 16.35 25.67
N LEU A 67 7.87 15.93 24.41
CA LEU A 67 6.67 16.00 23.59
C LEU A 67 5.55 15.08 24.11
N PHE A 68 5.88 13.86 24.53
CA PHE A 68 4.91 12.85 24.97
C PHE A 68 5.03 12.51 26.44
N ASP A 69 3.88 12.36 27.14
CA ASP A 69 3.82 11.92 28.55
C ASP A 69 3.78 10.39 28.64
N ILE A 70 4.95 9.77 28.45
CA ILE A 70 5.09 8.31 28.46
C ILE A 70 5.36 7.85 29.89
N ASN A 71 4.46 7.02 30.44
CA ASN A 71 4.57 6.51 31.79
C ASN A 71 4.79 5.00 31.83
N LYS A 72 5.97 4.61 32.33
CA LYS A 72 6.43 3.20 32.40
C LYS A 72 5.83 2.41 33.56
N ASP A 73 5.23 3.07 34.53
CA ASP A 73 4.62 2.38 35.67
C ASP A 73 3.43 1.53 35.20
N LYS A 74 3.52 0.21 35.41
CA LYS A 74 2.48 -0.75 35.00
C LYS A 74 1.10 -0.45 35.59
N ASN A 75 1.04 0.33 36.68
CA ASN A 75 -0.19 0.63 37.41
C ASN A 75 -0.73 2.05 37.16
N SER A 76 -0.09 2.86 36.31
CA SER A 76 -0.53 4.24 36.02
C SER A 76 -1.31 4.33 34.72
N SER A 77 -2.29 5.23 34.69
CA SER A 77 -2.94 5.66 33.44
C SER A 77 -1.99 6.61 32.69
N GLY A 78 -1.46 6.18 31.55
CA GLY A 78 -0.57 6.99 30.71
C GLY A 78 -0.18 6.25 29.46
N LEU A 79 0.47 6.94 28.53
CA LEU A 79 0.97 6.35 27.29
C LEU A 79 2.01 5.25 27.62
N LYS A 80 1.88 4.12 26.97
CA LYS A 80 2.82 2.98 27.05
C LYS A 80 3.80 2.97 25.88
N GLY A 81 3.44 3.61 24.79
CA GLY A 81 4.28 3.74 23.61
C GLY A 81 3.67 4.66 22.56
N VAL A 82 4.51 5.19 21.70
CA VAL A 82 4.15 6.08 20.61
C VAL A 82 4.68 5.50 19.30
N GLY A 83 3.77 5.23 18.36
CA GLY A 83 4.11 4.83 16.99
C GLY A 83 3.93 6.01 16.04
N ILE A 84 5.01 6.45 15.41
CA ILE A 84 4.98 7.50 14.41
C ILE A 84 5.29 6.88 13.05
N SER A 85 4.27 6.84 12.19
CA SER A 85 4.42 6.48 10.80
C SER A 85 4.67 7.72 9.94
N TYR A 86 5.45 7.62 8.88
CA TYR A 86 5.66 8.72 7.95
C TYR A 86 5.59 8.27 6.50
N SER A 87 4.92 9.07 5.67
CA SER A 87 4.93 8.98 4.20
C SER A 87 5.34 10.32 3.57
N MET A 88 5.73 11.29 4.39
CA MET A 88 6.21 12.61 3.98
C MET A 88 7.60 12.58 3.36
N GLY A 89 7.96 13.66 2.72
CA GLY A 89 9.26 13.88 2.08
C GLY A 89 9.27 13.47 0.62
N LYS A 90 10.23 14.01 -0.13
CA LYS A 90 10.43 13.65 -1.53
C LYS A 90 10.89 12.20 -1.64
N PRO A 91 10.71 11.53 -2.80
CA PRO A 91 11.33 10.25 -3.03
C PRO A 91 12.83 10.28 -2.74
N ILE A 92 13.33 9.32 -1.97
CA ILE A 92 14.76 9.19 -1.67
C ILE A 92 15.46 8.74 -2.94
N ARG A 93 16.43 9.53 -3.41
CA ARG A 93 17.18 9.19 -4.61
C ARG A 93 18.18 8.10 -4.30
N ALA A 94 18.02 6.96 -4.91
CA ALA A 94 18.87 5.80 -4.69
C ALA A 94 19.69 5.41 -5.91
N THR A 95 20.90 4.94 -5.64
CA THR A 95 21.75 4.25 -6.60
C THR A 95 21.81 2.78 -6.23
N ILE A 96 21.51 1.89 -7.17
CA ILE A 96 21.72 0.46 -7.01
C ILE A 96 22.94 0.00 -7.79
N ILE A 97 23.77 -0.83 -7.18
CA ILE A 97 24.97 -1.36 -7.79
C ILE A 97 24.93 -2.88 -7.67
N GLY A 98 25.09 -3.57 -8.79
CA GLY A 98 25.01 -5.02 -8.84
C GLY A 98 26.00 -5.67 -9.78
N VAL A 99 26.38 -6.92 -9.50
CA VAL A 99 27.25 -7.70 -10.38
C VAL A 99 26.52 -8.20 -11.61
N SER A 100 25.20 -8.41 -11.53
CA SER A 100 24.41 -8.87 -12.67
C SER A 100 22.98 -8.37 -12.59
N GLU A 101 22.35 -8.24 -13.75
CA GLU A 101 20.95 -7.83 -13.87
C GLU A 101 20.02 -8.76 -13.06
N LYS A 102 20.05 -10.06 -13.36
CA LYS A 102 19.11 -11.03 -12.81
C LYS A 102 19.26 -11.27 -11.31
N PHE A 103 20.50 -11.37 -10.82
CA PHE A 103 20.77 -11.85 -9.47
C PHE A 103 21.15 -10.75 -8.47
N SER A 104 21.30 -9.51 -8.93
CA SER A 104 21.62 -8.38 -8.06
C SER A 104 20.70 -7.19 -8.31
N LEU A 105 20.63 -6.64 -9.53
CA LEU A 105 19.88 -5.41 -9.79
C LEU A 105 18.36 -5.62 -9.70
N ALA A 106 17.81 -6.67 -10.31
CA ALA A 106 16.37 -6.94 -10.23
C ALA A 106 15.89 -7.19 -8.78
N PRO A 107 16.57 -7.97 -7.92
CA PRO A 107 16.25 -8.06 -6.50
C PRO A 107 16.32 -6.71 -5.77
N LEU A 108 17.33 -5.87 -6.05
CA LEU A 108 17.47 -4.56 -5.44
C LEU A 108 16.34 -3.59 -5.87
N ARG A 109 15.89 -3.65 -7.12
CA ARG A 109 14.71 -2.89 -7.57
C ARG A 109 13.48 -3.27 -6.76
N ARG A 110 13.18 -4.57 -6.63
CA ARG A 110 12.05 -5.06 -5.82
C ARG A 110 12.13 -4.60 -4.36
N LEU A 111 13.34 -4.64 -3.80
CA LEU A 111 13.57 -4.21 -2.42
C LEU A 111 13.30 -2.71 -2.23
N LEU A 112 13.81 -1.85 -3.12
CA LEU A 112 13.72 -0.40 -2.97
C LEU A 112 12.36 0.16 -3.39
N GLN A 113 11.75 -0.39 -4.43
CA GLN A 113 10.45 0.07 -4.92
C GLN A 113 9.29 -0.24 -3.95
N PHE A 114 9.53 -1.00 -2.90
CA PHE A 114 8.62 -1.14 -1.77
C PHE A 114 8.42 0.18 -1.00
N PHE A 115 9.43 1.05 -0.99
CA PHE A 115 9.47 2.30 -0.22
C PHE A 115 9.37 3.53 -1.12
N ASN A 116 9.18 4.71 -0.51
CA ASN A 116 9.26 6.01 -1.16
C ASN A 116 10.70 6.30 -1.63
N VAL A 117 11.14 5.59 -2.68
CA VAL A 117 12.50 5.63 -3.24
C VAL A 117 12.43 5.74 -4.76
N GLU A 118 13.19 6.65 -5.33
CA GLU A 118 13.44 6.80 -6.76
C GLU A 118 14.82 6.25 -7.11
N ILE A 119 14.92 5.26 -7.98
CA ILE A 119 16.19 4.73 -8.46
C ILE A 119 16.70 5.65 -9.57
N VAL A 120 17.68 6.49 -9.26
CA VAL A 120 18.26 7.47 -10.19
C VAL A 120 19.45 6.94 -10.97
N LEU A 121 20.09 5.87 -10.50
CA LEU A 121 21.22 5.24 -11.15
C LEU A 121 21.23 3.73 -10.87
N GLU A 122 21.41 2.96 -11.93
CA GLU A 122 21.67 1.53 -11.88
C GLU A 122 23.03 1.22 -12.50
N LEU A 123 23.92 0.62 -11.73
CA LEU A 123 25.27 0.28 -12.16
C LEU A 123 25.44 -1.24 -12.22
N ASP A 124 25.46 -1.77 -13.44
CA ASP A 124 25.76 -3.18 -13.73
C ASP A 124 27.26 -3.35 -13.94
N LEU A 125 27.94 -3.99 -12.99
CA LEU A 125 29.41 -4.15 -12.99
C LEU A 125 29.90 -5.08 -14.13
N GLN A 126 29.03 -5.90 -14.71
CA GLN A 126 29.38 -6.70 -15.89
C GLN A 126 29.32 -5.87 -17.17
N LYS A 127 28.35 -4.95 -17.27
CA LYS A 127 28.20 -4.10 -18.45
C LYS A 127 29.18 -2.93 -18.43
N GLU A 128 29.51 -2.39 -17.25
CA GLU A 128 30.46 -1.29 -17.09
C GLU A 128 31.65 -1.75 -16.22
N PRO A 129 32.62 -2.48 -16.81
CA PRO A 129 33.78 -2.98 -16.09
C PRO A 129 34.86 -1.92 -15.81
N ASN A 130 34.78 -0.72 -16.41
CA ASN A 130 35.76 0.33 -16.25
C ASN A 130 35.57 1.07 -14.91
N VAL A 131 36.51 0.84 -13.98
CA VAL A 131 36.47 1.41 -12.63
C VAL A 131 36.46 2.93 -12.61
N SER A 132 37.16 3.59 -13.56
CA SER A 132 37.20 5.06 -13.65
C SER A 132 35.85 5.63 -14.11
N ASN A 133 35.21 5.01 -15.10
CA ASN A 133 33.87 5.42 -15.54
C ASN A 133 32.83 5.22 -14.43
N GLN A 134 32.93 4.11 -13.70
CA GLN A 134 32.07 3.89 -12.51
C GLN A 134 32.21 5.02 -11.50
N LEU A 135 33.43 5.43 -11.18
CA LEU A 135 33.71 6.52 -10.25
C LEU A 135 33.15 7.86 -10.76
N GLU A 136 33.38 8.20 -12.02
CA GLU A 136 32.87 9.43 -12.65
C GLU A 136 31.34 9.47 -12.58
N THR A 137 30.67 8.40 -12.93
CA THR A 137 29.21 8.27 -12.85
C THR A 137 28.70 8.43 -11.41
N LEU A 138 29.35 7.81 -10.45
CA LEU A 138 28.99 7.91 -9.03
C LEU A 138 29.22 9.33 -8.45
N ILE A 139 30.21 10.07 -8.94
CA ILE A 139 30.45 11.45 -8.52
C ILE A 139 29.43 12.40 -9.13
N SER A 140 29.13 12.24 -10.43
CA SER A 140 28.27 13.16 -11.19
C SER A 140 26.78 13.02 -10.87
N THR A 141 26.33 11.86 -10.38
CA THR A 141 24.93 11.60 -10.04
C THR A 141 24.63 12.03 -8.60
N ALA A 142 23.51 12.72 -8.39
CA ALA A 142 23.06 13.08 -7.04
C ALA A 142 22.14 11.98 -6.49
N TYR A 143 22.50 11.43 -5.33
CA TYR A 143 21.74 10.41 -4.61
C TYR A 143 21.98 10.49 -3.11
N ASP A 144 21.02 9.98 -2.35
CA ASP A 144 20.97 10.01 -0.88
C ASP A 144 21.23 8.62 -0.27
N LEU A 145 21.01 7.56 -1.08
CA LEU A 145 21.16 6.17 -0.70
C LEU A 145 21.91 5.38 -1.78
N VAL A 146 22.81 4.51 -1.39
CA VAL A 146 23.45 3.51 -2.26
C VAL A 146 23.16 2.13 -1.72
N VAL A 147 22.72 1.19 -2.56
CA VAL A 147 22.60 -0.23 -2.20
C VAL A 147 23.50 -1.05 -3.11
N LEU A 148 24.51 -1.67 -2.53
CA LEU A 148 25.48 -2.51 -3.22
C LEU A 148 25.21 -3.97 -2.91
N ALA A 149 24.98 -4.78 -3.93
CA ALA A 149 24.83 -6.22 -3.79
C ALA A 149 25.57 -6.97 -4.90
N GLY A 150 25.82 -8.25 -4.67
CA GLY A 150 26.32 -9.14 -5.71
C GLY A 150 27.39 -10.11 -5.23
N GLY A 151 27.63 -11.08 -6.09
CA GLY A 151 28.43 -12.24 -5.75
C GLY A 151 27.71 -13.18 -4.79
N VAL A 152 27.90 -14.49 -4.99
CA VAL A 152 27.57 -15.50 -3.98
C VAL A 152 28.62 -15.46 -2.88
N ASP A 153 28.32 -15.99 -1.70
CA ASP A 153 29.30 -16.15 -0.64
C ASP A 153 30.49 -17.03 -1.13
N ALA A 154 31.69 -16.64 -0.75
CA ALA A 154 32.95 -17.23 -1.25
C ALA A 154 33.17 -17.10 -2.79
N GLY A 155 32.42 -16.23 -3.46
CA GLY A 155 32.56 -15.95 -4.89
C GLY A 155 33.64 -14.91 -5.23
N PRO A 156 33.81 -14.54 -6.52
CA PRO A 156 34.82 -13.59 -6.97
C PRO A 156 34.61 -12.18 -6.37
N GLU A 157 35.67 -11.60 -5.81
CA GLU A 157 35.62 -10.36 -5.03
C GLU A 157 36.08 -9.10 -5.77
N LYS A 158 36.82 -9.27 -6.89
CA LYS A 158 37.57 -8.18 -7.53
C LYS A 158 36.69 -6.97 -7.91
N ALA A 159 35.54 -7.21 -8.54
CA ALA A 159 34.64 -6.15 -8.97
C ALA A 159 34.03 -5.40 -7.77
N LEU A 160 33.62 -6.14 -6.74
CA LEU A 160 33.04 -5.55 -5.53
C LEU A 160 34.07 -4.73 -4.74
N ARG A 161 35.32 -5.21 -4.60
CA ARG A 161 36.40 -4.46 -3.96
C ARG A 161 36.67 -3.12 -4.68
N ALA A 162 36.69 -3.12 -6.02
CA ALA A 162 36.87 -1.89 -6.80
C ALA A 162 35.76 -0.87 -6.53
N VAL A 163 34.50 -1.31 -6.49
CA VAL A 163 33.36 -0.42 -6.22
C VAL A 163 33.35 0.06 -4.77
N ILE A 164 33.68 -0.78 -3.78
CA ILE A 164 33.80 -0.35 -2.39
C ILE A 164 34.83 0.77 -2.27
N ASN A 165 35.99 0.66 -2.96
CA ASN A 165 36.98 1.73 -3.00
C ASN A 165 36.47 3.01 -3.66
N ASN A 166 35.69 2.89 -4.75
CA ASN A 166 35.03 4.03 -5.39
C ASN A 166 34.04 4.72 -4.43
N LEU A 167 33.22 3.95 -3.72
CA LEU A 167 32.26 4.48 -2.74
C LEU A 167 32.97 5.21 -1.58
N ARG A 168 34.11 4.70 -1.11
CA ARG A 168 34.96 5.41 -0.15
C ARG A 168 35.37 6.80 -0.66
N LEU A 169 35.89 6.86 -1.90
CA LEU A 169 36.31 8.13 -2.51
C LEU A 169 35.12 9.10 -2.66
N VAL A 170 33.97 8.63 -3.11
CA VAL A 170 32.74 9.43 -3.19
C VAL A 170 32.33 9.95 -1.82
N ALA A 171 32.35 9.12 -0.78
CA ALA A 171 32.00 9.52 0.56
C ALA A 171 32.95 10.58 1.14
N GLN A 172 34.24 10.48 0.83
CA GLN A 172 35.22 11.50 1.20
C GLN A 172 35.01 12.83 0.48
N LEU A 173 34.74 12.79 -0.84
CA LEU A 173 34.54 13.98 -1.66
C LEU A 173 33.27 14.76 -1.29
N ARG A 174 32.19 14.05 -0.92
CA ARG A 174 30.90 14.70 -0.58
C ARG A 174 30.87 15.34 0.81
N GLY A 175 31.84 15.04 1.69
CA GLY A 175 31.87 15.57 3.06
C GLY A 175 30.72 15.05 3.94
N LYS A 176 30.75 15.34 5.24
CA LYS A 176 29.83 14.75 6.24
C LYS A 176 28.36 15.00 5.99
N THR A 177 27.98 16.20 5.56
CA THR A 177 26.57 16.58 5.38
C THR A 177 25.90 15.95 4.17
N ASN A 178 26.65 15.72 3.08
CA ASN A 178 26.12 15.24 1.81
C ASN A 178 26.46 13.78 1.51
N ARG A 179 26.95 13.06 2.50
CA ARG A 179 27.26 11.63 2.35
C ARG A 179 25.97 10.84 2.19
N PRO A 180 25.92 9.92 1.19
CA PRO A 180 24.81 8.99 1.09
C PRO A 180 24.87 7.95 2.22
N GLN A 181 23.72 7.39 2.57
CA GLN A 181 23.67 6.15 3.31
C GLN A 181 24.07 5.01 2.38
N ILE A 182 24.87 4.07 2.87
CA ILE A 182 25.38 2.95 2.07
C ILE A 182 24.89 1.65 2.71
N VAL A 183 24.20 0.83 1.94
CA VAL A 183 23.81 -0.54 2.34
C VAL A 183 24.66 -1.51 1.55
N TYR A 184 25.37 -2.39 2.24
CA TYR A 184 26.10 -3.50 1.66
C TYR A 184 25.36 -4.81 1.91
N ALA A 185 24.92 -5.48 0.86
CA ALA A 185 24.12 -6.71 0.89
C ALA A 185 24.68 -7.78 -0.10
N GLY A 186 26.00 -7.80 -0.28
CA GLY A 186 26.71 -8.73 -1.16
C GLY A 186 27.45 -9.82 -0.40
N ASN A 187 28.44 -10.42 -1.07
CA ASN A 187 29.28 -11.48 -0.53
C ASN A 187 29.77 -11.16 0.90
N LYS A 188 29.41 -12.02 1.86
CA LYS A 188 29.67 -11.81 3.30
C LYS A 188 31.16 -11.66 3.64
N GLU A 189 32.05 -12.28 2.84
CA GLU A 189 33.50 -12.23 3.07
C GLU A 189 34.10 -10.85 2.83
N LEU A 190 33.34 -9.97 2.11
CA LEU A 190 33.71 -8.58 1.92
C LEU A 190 33.09 -7.62 2.94
N ALA A 191 32.24 -8.07 3.84
CA ALA A 191 31.58 -7.20 4.81
C ALA A 191 32.59 -6.46 5.72
N ASP A 192 33.59 -7.17 6.25
CA ASP A 192 34.64 -6.55 7.06
C ASP A 192 35.51 -5.61 6.22
N TYR A 193 35.81 -5.98 4.97
CA TYR A 193 36.52 -5.08 4.04
C TYR A 193 35.74 -3.81 3.78
N ALA A 194 34.45 -3.91 3.50
CA ALA A 194 33.58 -2.74 3.30
C ALA A 194 33.55 -1.83 4.54
N LYS A 195 33.48 -2.43 5.74
CA LYS A 195 33.52 -1.69 7.01
C LYS A 195 34.84 -0.95 7.21
N LEU A 196 35.99 -1.61 6.92
CA LEU A 196 37.31 -1.01 7.06
C LEU A 196 37.55 0.11 6.03
N GLU A 197 37.17 -0.09 4.78
CA GLU A 197 37.45 0.87 3.72
C GLU A 197 36.53 2.11 3.77
N ILE A 198 35.23 1.92 4.07
CA ILE A 198 34.27 3.01 4.11
C ILE A 198 34.41 3.85 5.38
N GLU A 199 34.92 3.29 6.49
CA GLU A 199 35.27 3.97 7.77
C GLU A 199 34.21 4.97 8.31
N ILE A 200 32.91 4.73 8.05
CA ILE A 200 31.85 5.66 8.43
C ILE A 200 30.77 4.87 9.17
N GLU A 201 30.89 4.79 10.50
CA GLU A 201 30.03 3.95 11.34
C GLU A 201 28.54 4.26 11.19
N ASP A 202 28.17 5.54 11.01
CA ASP A 202 26.76 5.96 10.97
C ASP A 202 26.12 5.91 9.58
N ASP A 203 26.91 5.85 8.51
CA ASP A 203 26.42 5.91 7.13
C ASP A 203 26.52 4.56 6.39
N LEU A 204 27.15 3.52 7.00
CA LEU A 204 27.25 2.17 6.45
C LEU A 204 26.38 1.17 7.20
N HIS A 205 25.52 0.48 6.47
CA HIS A 205 24.64 -0.58 6.97
C HIS A 205 25.02 -1.92 6.33
N LEU A 206 25.53 -2.84 7.13
CA LEU A 206 25.83 -4.19 6.68
C LEU A 206 24.59 -5.08 6.77
N ALA A 207 24.31 -5.82 5.71
CA ALA A 207 23.23 -6.80 5.64
C ALA A 207 23.75 -8.18 5.25
N GLY A 208 22.93 -9.20 5.44
CA GLY A 208 23.17 -10.50 4.82
C GLY A 208 23.12 -10.41 3.30
N ASN A 209 23.85 -11.30 2.63
CA ASN A 209 23.88 -11.36 1.18
C ASN A 209 22.49 -11.68 0.62
N ILE A 210 22.01 -10.88 -0.35
CA ILE A 210 20.73 -11.14 -1.02
C ILE A 210 20.76 -12.38 -1.92
N GLN A 211 21.94 -12.87 -2.26
CA GLN A 211 22.18 -14.05 -3.07
C GLN A 211 23.26 -14.93 -2.41
N PRO A 212 23.01 -15.52 -1.22
CA PRO A 212 24.05 -16.26 -0.48
C PRO A 212 24.55 -17.48 -1.27
N GLU A 213 23.67 -18.10 -2.04
CA GLU A 213 23.96 -19.25 -2.91
C GLU A 213 23.35 -19.02 -4.30
N SER A 214 23.90 -19.67 -5.32
CA SER A 214 23.38 -19.58 -6.68
C SER A 214 21.92 -20.04 -6.74
N GLY A 215 21.04 -19.15 -7.21
CA GLY A 215 19.59 -19.42 -7.35
C GLY A 215 18.77 -19.26 -6.06
N ARG A 216 19.39 -18.89 -4.93
CA ARG A 216 18.68 -18.62 -3.67
C ARG A 216 18.71 -17.13 -3.34
N GLU A 217 17.55 -16.48 -3.49
CA GLU A 217 17.36 -15.08 -3.08
C GLU A 217 16.88 -15.01 -1.63
N ASP A 218 17.43 -14.06 -0.85
CA ASP A 218 16.97 -13.72 0.50
C ASP A 218 17.11 -12.21 0.73
N LEU A 219 15.99 -11.51 0.66
CA LEU A 219 15.93 -10.06 0.85
C LEU A 219 15.68 -9.64 2.30
N SER A 220 15.41 -10.55 3.22
CA SER A 220 14.95 -10.25 4.58
C SER A 220 15.95 -9.41 5.39
N PHE A 221 17.23 -9.74 5.35
CA PHE A 221 18.27 -8.98 6.04
C PHE A 221 18.55 -7.64 5.38
N ALA A 222 18.54 -7.61 4.04
CA ALA A 222 18.73 -6.39 3.26
C ALA A 222 17.57 -5.41 3.48
N PHE A 223 16.35 -5.90 3.61
CA PHE A 223 15.17 -5.09 3.91
C PHE A 223 15.34 -4.29 5.21
N ASN A 224 15.79 -4.92 6.28
CA ASN A 224 16.02 -4.26 7.56
C ASN A 224 17.15 -3.22 7.50
N ALA A 225 18.21 -3.49 6.73
CA ALA A 225 19.31 -2.54 6.55
C ALA A 225 18.87 -1.33 5.71
N VAL A 226 18.11 -1.54 4.65
CA VAL A 226 17.52 -0.48 3.83
C VAL A 226 16.54 0.36 4.67
N LEU A 227 15.69 -0.26 5.49
CA LEU A 227 14.78 0.44 6.39
C LEU A 227 15.53 1.40 7.32
N LYS A 228 16.64 0.96 7.93
CA LYS A 228 17.49 1.81 8.78
C LYS A 228 18.13 2.95 7.98
N ALA A 229 18.62 2.67 6.78
CA ALA A 229 19.21 3.68 5.90
C ALA A 229 18.17 4.74 5.50
N ILE A 230 16.97 4.33 5.10
CA ILE A 230 15.84 5.23 4.80
C ILE A 230 15.51 6.11 6.02
N GLN A 231 15.40 5.53 7.20
CA GLN A 231 15.16 6.26 8.44
C GLN A 231 16.24 7.33 8.69
N ARG A 232 17.51 7.00 8.47
CA ARG A 232 18.62 7.96 8.61
C ARG A 232 18.56 9.09 7.58
N VAL A 233 18.21 8.80 6.32
CA VAL A 233 18.00 9.82 5.29
C VAL A 233 16.87 10.76 5.71
N ARG A 234 15.75 10.24 6.20
CA ARG A 234 14.60 11.06 6.64
C ARG A 234 14.93 11.93 7.86
N ILE A 235 15.70 11.42 8.81
CA ILE A 235 16.15 12.23 9.95
C ILE A 235 17.11 13.33 9.50
N LYS A 236 17.98 13.09 8.51
CA LYS A 236 18.81 14.16 7.93
C LYS A 236 17.97 15.24 7.21
N GLU A 237 16.88 14.84 6.55
CA GLU A 237 15.95 15.76 5.89
C GLU A 237 15.08 16.55 6.90
N PHE A 238 14.71 15.92 8.01
CA PHE A 238 13.87 16.46 9.08
C PHE A 238 14.56 16.31 10.45
N PRO A 239 15.58 17.15 10.76
CA PRO A 239 16.38 17.02 11.99
C PRO A 239 15.58 17.12 13.29
N GLU A 240 14.40 17.75 13.24
CA GLU A 240 13.47 17.86 14.37
C GLU A 240 13.00 16.51 14.91
N PHE A 241 13.18 15.42 14.17
CA PHE A 241 12.80 14.06 14.57
C PHE A 241 13.98 13.22 15.09
N GLU A 242 15.17 13.80 15.22
CA GLU A 242 16.35 13.07 15.71
C GLU A 242 16.09 12.50 17.12
N ASP A 243 15.40 13.25 17.96
CA ASP A 243 15.02 12.84 19.33
C ASP A 243 14.17 11.56 19.38
N PHE A 244 13.44 11.24 18.29
CA PHE A 244 12.58 10.05 18.23
C PHE A 244 13.36 8.77 17.91
N SER A 245 14.49 8.88 17.25
CA SER A 245 15.27 7.72 16.79
C SER A 245 15.99 6.96 17.90
N GLY A 246 16.18 7.59 19.05
CA GLY A 246 16.90 7.04 20.21
C GLY A 246 16.00 6.66 21.38
N ASP A 247 14.72 7.02 21.37
CA ASP A 247 13.80 6.75 22.47
C ASP A 247 13.20 5.33 22.32
N PRO A 248 13.40 4.43 23.31
CA PRO A 248 12.88 3.06 23.23
C PRO A 248 11.34 2.97 23.27
N ASP A 249 10.68 4.02 23.67
CA ASP A 249 9.22 4.10 23.80
C ASP A 249 8.56 4.81 22.59
N ILE A 250 9.38 5.23 21.61
CA ILE A 250 8.94 5.82 20.36
C ILE A 250 9.44 4.96 19.18
N ARG A 251 8.57 4.72 18.22
CA ARG A 251 8.93 4.11 16.93
C ARG A 251 8.64 5.11 15.82
N PHE A 252 9.67 5.47 15.06
CA PHE A 252 9.58 6.38 13.93
C PHE A 252 9.97 5.63 12.66
N LEU A 253 8.99 5.21 11.84
CA LEU A 253 9.16 4.28 10.72
C LEU A 253 8.30 4.67 9.51
N PRO A 254 8.69 4.27 8.27
CA PRO A 254 7.86 4.48 7.09
C PRO A 254 6.48 3.83 7.21
N SER A 255 5.44 4.50 6.71
CA SER A 255 4.07 3.97 6.72
C SER A 255 3.94 2.68 5.93
N GLU A 256 4.72 2.53 4.85
CA GLU A 256 4.77 1.33 4.01
C GLU A 256 5.23 0.11 4.80
N PHE A 257 6.21 0.29 5.70
CA PHE A 257 6.67 -0.78 6.59
C PHE A 257 5.55 -1.25 7.52
N GLY A 258 4.83 -0.31 8.13
CA GLY A 258 3.71 -0.62 9.01
C GLY A 258 2.61 -1.38 8.28
N ARG A 259 2.16 -0.88 7.12
CA ARG A 259 1.17 -1.57 6.26
C ARG A 259 1.63 -2.98 5.91
N GLY A 260 2.83 -3.12 5.39
CA GLY A 260 3.36 -4.43 4.99
C GLY A 260 3.49 -5.44 6.13
N ARG A 261 3.64 -4.97 7.37
CA ARG A 261 3.66 -5.83 8.55
C ARG A 261 2.26 -6.39 8.87
N ILE A 262 1.24 -5.54 8.84
CA ILE A 262 -0.15 -5.96 9.07
C ILE A 262 -0.63 -6.87 7.93
N ASP A 263 -0.37 -6.50 6.69
CA ASP A 263 -0.78 -7.27 5.51
C ASP A 263 -0.18 -8.68 5.53
N HIS A 264 1.10 -8.80 5.92
CA HIS A 264 1.74 -10.11 6.06
C HIS A 264 1.15 -10.94 7.20
N TRP A 265 0.85 -10.30 8.34
CA TRP A 265 0.21 -10.99 9.45
C TRP A 265 -1.20 -11.45 9.09
N LEU A 266 -1.99 -10.61 8.42
CA LEU A 266 -3.34 -10.95 7.95
C LEU A 266 -3.32 -12.14 6.99
N GLU A 267 -2.39 -12.16 6.03
CA GLU A 267 -2.24 -13.27 5.09
C GLU A 267 -1.94 -14.59 5.83
N GLN A 268 -1.06 -14.56 6.84
CA GLN A 268 -0.72 -15.75 7.63
C GLN A 268 -1.89 -16.27 8.49
N THR A 269 -2.83 -15.42 8.88
CA THR A 269 -4.01 -15.83 9.66
C THR A 269 -5.09 -16.49 8.80
N GLN A 270 -4.99 -16.37 7.48
CA GLN A 270 -5.99 -16.94 6.57
C GLN A 270 -5.78 -18.42 6.30
N ILE A 271 -6.86 -19.19 6.47
CA ILE A 271 -6.83 -20.66 6.35
C ILE A 271 -6.87 -21.13 4.87
N ASN A 272 -7.20 -20.24 3.93
CA ASN A 272 -7.64 -20.64 2.59
C ASN A 272 -6.55 -20.60 1.50
N GLY A 273 -5.29 -20.27 1.82
CA GLY A 273 -4.21 -20.17 0.84
C GLY A 273 -4.42 -19.12 -0.26
N LYS A 274 -5.36 -18.19 -0.03
CA LYS A 274 -5.55 -17.01 -0.88
C LYS A 274 -4.58 -15.92 -0.43
N GLY A 275 -4.05 -15.15 -1.39
CA GLY A 275 -3.22 -13.99 -1.06
C GLY A 275 -4.05 -12.84 -0.50
N LEU A 276 -3.36 -11.81 -0.02
CA LEU A 276 -3.95 -10.51 0.35
C LEU A 276 -3.47 -9.46 -0.63
N LEU A 277 -4.35 -8.56 -1.07
CA LEU A 277 -4.01 -7.40 -1.87
C LEU A 277 -4.40 -6.12 -1.13
N HIS A 278 -3.47 -5.18 -1.00
CA HIS A 278 -3.72 -3.87 -0.39
C HIS A 278 -3.36 -2.76 -1.36
N ILE A 279 -4.30 -1.86 -1.64
CA ILE A 279 -4.12 -0.67 -2.45
C ILE A 279 -4.33 0.56 -1.58
N HIS A 280 -3.27 1.34 -1.44
CA HIS A 280 -3.27 2.61 -0.70
C HIS A 280 -3.04 3.77 -1.66
N LEU A 281 -3.96 4.75 -1.66
CA LEU A 281 -3.87 5.92 -2.54
C LEU A 281 -3.97 7.23 -1.75
N GLU A 282 -2.85 7.95 -1.68
CA GLU A 282 -2.79 9.34 -1.23
C GLU A 282 -2.76 10.28 -2.44
N PRO A 283 -3.02 11.59 -2.28
CA PRO A 283 -2.99 12.54 -3.40
C PRO A 283 -1.66 12.58 -4.16
N ASP A 284 -0.55 12.44 -3.46
CA ASP A 284 0.82 12.58 -3.96
C ASP A 284 1.48 11.24 -4.34
N HIS A 285 0.96 10.11 -3.86
CA HIS A 285 1.52 8.80 -4.16
C HIS A 285 0.49 7.67 -4.09
N GLY A 286 0.86 6.51 -4.60
CA GLY A 286 0.18 5.26 -4.40
C GLY A 286 1.13 4.17 -3.92
N HIS A 287 0.62 3.25 -3.14
CA HIS A 287 1.34 2.06 -2.71
C HIS A 287 0.44 0.84 -2.89
N ILE A 288 0.95 -0.19 -3.54
CA ILE A 288 0.29 -1.48 -3.68
C ILE A 288 1.15 -2.55 -3.03
N LEU A 289 0.51 -3.43 -2.29
CA LEU A 289 1.14 -4.58 -1.67
C LEU A 289 0.31 -5.83 -1.92
N ALA A 290 0.93 -6.86 -2.45
CA ALA A 290 0.36 -8.19 -2.54
C ALA A 290 1.20 -9.13 -1.67
N VAL A 291 0.53 -9.90 -0.83
CA VAL A 291 1.17 -10.94 0.01
C VAL A 291 0.55 -12.27 -0.34
N ARG A 292 1.38 -13.26 -0.67
CA ARG A 292 0.93 -14.60 -1.00
C ARG A 292 2.01 -15.63 -0.68
N ASP A 293 1.66 -16.71 -0.03
CA ASP A 293 2.59 -17.78 0.37
C ASP A 293 3.81 -17.23 1.13
N GLY A 294 3.60 -16.19 1.94
CA GLY A 294 4.63 -15.48 2.68
C GLY A 294 5.51 -14.53 1.84
N LEU A 295 5.38 -14.51 0.51
CA LEU A 295 6.07 -13.58 -0.37
C LEU A 295 5.38 -12.21 -0.34
N ARG A 296 6.13 -11.17 0.01
CA ARG A 296 5.68 -9.77 -0.03
C ARG A 296 6.13 -9.11 -1.33
N MET A 297 5.18 -8.64 -2.11
CA MET A 297 5.37 -7.95 -3.38
C MET A 297 4.83 -6.54 -3.25
N GLY A 298 5.68 -5.53 -3.23
CA GLY A 298 5.27 -4.14 -2.99
C GLY A 298 5.82 -3.19 -4.05
N LEU A 299 5.02 -2.16 -4.35
CA LEU A 299 5.40 -1.06 -5.23
C LEU A 299 4.85 0.25 -4.68
N TRP A 300 5.74 1.19 -4.42
CA TRP A 300 5.44 2.59 -4.18
C TRP A 300 5.61 3.38 -5.49
N GLN A 301 4.71 4.30 -5.77
CA GLN A 301 4.74 5.11 -6.98
C GLN A 301 4.28 6.54 -6.68
N ALA A 302 5.11 7.53 -7.05
CA ALA A 302 4.71 8.93 -7.01
C ALA A 302 3.55 9.20 -7.97
N ASN A 303 2.67 10.12 -7.60
CA ASN A 303 1.58 10.56 -8.45
C ASN A 303 2.03 11.74 -9.31
N ASP A 304 2.57 11.44 -10.48
CA ASP A 304 2.95 12.45 -11.46
C ASP A 304 1.78 12.74 -12.42
N LEU A 305 0.97 13.73 -12.05
CA LEU A 305 -0.23 14.11 -12.81
C LEU A 305 0.12 14.71 -14.19
N ASP A 306 1.33 15.27 -14.37
CA ASP A 306 1.78 15.86 -15.66
C ASP A 306 1.99 14.79 -16.73
N GLN A 307 2.31 13.57 -16.32
CA GLN A 307 2.59 12.48 -17.23
C GLN A 307 1.35 11.66 -17.61
N ILE A 308 0.17 11.99 -17.07
CA ILE A 308 -1.05 11.24 -17.38
C ILE A 308 -1.57 11.60 -18.75
N PRO A 309 -1.67 10.64 -19.70
CA PRO A 309 -2.24 10.91 -21.02
C PRO A 309 -3.72 11.27 -20.92
N ILE A 310 -4.14 12.41 -21.48
CA ILE A 310 -5.53 12.88 -21.47
C ILE A 310 -6.48 11.81 -22.04
N GLU A 311 -6.09 11.16 -23.15
CA GLU A 311 -6.92 10.13 -23.78
C GLU A 311 -7.14 8.90 -22.89
N ALA A 312 -6.16 8.56 -22.05
CA ALA A 312 -6.31 7.48 -21.09
C ALA A 312 -7.36 7.80 -20.02
N LEU A 313 -7.42 9.06 -19.56
CA LEU A 313 -8.45 9.51 -18.62
C LEU A 313 -9.83 9.58 -19.28
N LYS A 314 -9.92 10.12 -20.50
CA LYS A 314 -11.19 10.16 -21.26
C LYS A 314 -11.83 8.79 -21.40
N SER A 315 -11.02 7.75 -21.59
CA SER A 315 -11.56 6.38 -21.68
C SER A 315 -12.20 5.86 -20.40
N LEU A 316 -11.92 6.52 -19.25
CA LEU A 316 -12.42 6.17 -17.91
C LEU A 316 -13.49 7.15 -17.40
N ILE A 317 -13.70 8.26 -18.10
CA ILE A 317 -14.71 9.26 -17.72
C ILE A 317 -16.10 8.82 -18.22
N ASN A 318 -17.10 8.92 -17.35
CA ASN A 318 -18.47 8.47 -17.60
C ASN A 318 -19.41 9.58 -18.06
N LEU A 319 -18.95 10.82 -18.15
CA LEU A 319 -19.69 11.98 -18.62
C LEU A 319 -18.87 12.74 -19.68
N PRO A 320 -19.50 13.46 -20.60
CA PRO A 320 -18.79 14.34 -21.51
C PRO A 320 -18.04 15.43 -20.75
N VAL A 321 -16.71 15.42 -20.82
CA VAL A 321 -15.84 16.42 -20.20
C VAL A 321 -14.97 17.05 -21.29
N SER A 322 -14.90 18.38 -21.34
CA SER A 322 -14.03 19.06 -22.29
C SER A 322 -12.56 18.89 -21.91
N ASP A 323 -11.65 18.89 -22.91
CA ASP A 323 -10.21 18.83 -22.67
C ASP A 323 -9.72 19.99 -21.81
N PHE A 324 -10.35 21.15 -21.96
CA PHE A 324 -10.03 22.32 -21.15
C PHE A 324 -10.37 22.09 -19.67
N ASN A 325 -11.57 21.58 -19.35
CA ASN A 325 -11.98 21.32 -17.97
C ASN A 325 -11.12 20.21 -17.35
N LEU A 326 -10.86 19.13 -18.09
CA LEU A 326 -10.01 18.03 -17.66
C LEU A 326 -8.58 18.52 -17.34
N THR A 327 -7.96 19.28 -18.25
CA THR A 327 -6.61 19.83 -18.03
C THR A 327 -6.60 20.83 -16.88
N SER A 328 -7.64 21.65 -16.76
CA SER A 328 -7.75 22.63 -15.68
C SER A 328 -7.89 21.94 -14.31
N TYR A 329 -8.67 20.88 -14.23
CA TYR A 329 -8.82 20.09 -13.02
C TYR A 329 -7.49 19.44 -12.61
N ILE A 330 -6.78 18.79 -13.54
CA ILE A 330 -5.47 18.17 -13.29
C ILE A 330 -4.48 19.20 -12.75
N ARG A 331 -4.37 20.36 -13.38
CA ARG A 331 -3.48 21.45 -12.92
C ARG A 331 -3.85 21.96 -11.53
N ASN A 332 -5.15 22.13 -11.27
CA ASN A 332 -5.61 22.53 -9.94
C ASN A 332 -5.24 21.46 -8.88
N LYS A 333 -5.44 20.18 -9.21
CA LYS A 333 -5.08 19.06 -8.33
C LYS A 333 -3.57 18.97 -8.06
N GLN A 334 -2.71 19.34 -9.02
CA GLN A 334 -1.27 19.41 -8.82
C GLN A 334 -0.88 20.51 -7.83
N LEU A 335 -1.50 21.68 -7.96
CA LEU A 335 -1.24 22.83 -7.08
C LEU A 335 -1.84 22.61 -5.67
N HIS A 336 -2.97 21.96 -5.62
CA HIS A 336 -3.75 21.70 -4.42
C HIS A 336 -4.15 20.22 -4.33
N PRO A 337 -3.23 19.29 -4.04
CA PRO A 337 -3.51 17.85 -4.06
C PRO A 337 -4.64 17.42 -3.11
N GLY A 338 -4.87 18.18 -2.03
CA GLY A 338 -5.99 18.00 -1.10
C GLY A 338 -7.35 18.52 -1.60
N PHE A 339 -7.42 19.05 -2.85
CA PHE A 339 -8.67 19.54 -3.42
C PHE A 339 -9.71 18.40 -3.56
N VAL A 340 -10.92 18.64 -3.04
CA VAL A 340 -12.05 17.70 -3.07
C VAL A 340 -12.98 18.08 -4.22
N PRO A 341 -13.50 17.12 -5.00
CA PRO A 341 -14.48 17.40 -6.06
C PRO A 341 -15.70 18.14 -5.54
N VAL A 342 -16.14 19.17 -6.24
CA VAL A 342 -17.27 20.01 -5.85
C VAL A 342 -18.46 19.82 -6.80
N THR A 343 -18.19 19.52 -8.06
CA THR A 343 -19.22 19.30 -9.09
C THR A 343 -19.27 17.82 -9.50
N ILE A 344 -20.34 17.44 -10.19
CA ILE A 344 -20.48 16.09 -10.77
C ILE A 344 -19.36 15.85 -11.81
N GLU A 345 -18.99 16.89 -12.57
CA GLU A 345 -17.90 16.83 -13.54
C GLU A 345 -16.56 16.57 -12.81
N ASP A 346 -16.26 17.32 -11.74
CA ASP A 346 -15.08 17.09 -10.91
C ASP A 346 -15.03 15.66 -10.33
N LEU A 347 -16.18 15.17 -9.87
CA LEU A 347 -16.31 13.82 -9.33
C LEU A 347 -15.96 12.74 -10.37
N ASN A 348 -16.42 12.93 -11.61
CA ASN A 348 -16.09 11.99 -12.70
C ASN A 348 -14.62 12.05 -13.10
N ILE A 349 -14.02 13.24 -13.09
CA ILE A 349 -12.57 13.37 -13.33
C ILE A 349 -11.78 12.69 -12.19
N GLU A 350 -12.14 12.91 -10.93
CA GLU A 350 -11.48 12.27 -9.78
C GLU A 350 -11.64 10.75 -9.80
N PHE A 351 -12.81 10.25 -10.20
CA PHE A 351 -13.05 8.83 -10.43
C PHE A 351 -12.08 8.26 -11.50
N ALA A 352 -11.96 8.94 -12.63
CA ALA A 352 -11.07 8.52 -13.71
C ALA A 352 -9.59 8.56 -13.29
N LEU A 353 -9.18 9.61 -12.56
CA LEU A 353 -7.83 9.72 -12.00
C LEU A 353 -7.53 8.57 -11.02
N THR A 354 -8.44 8.30 -10.10
CA THR A 354 -8.31 7.21 -9.13
C THR A 354 -8.24 5.85 -9.84
N SER A 355 -9.12 5.60 -10.80
CA SER A 355 -9.12 4.38 -11.61
C SER A 355 -7.80 4.21 -12.38
N TYR A 356 -7.32 5.26 -13.03
CA TYR A 356 -6.05 5.25 -13.75
C TYR A 356 -4.88 4.89 -12.84
N ARG A 357 -4.83 5.48 -11.65
CA ARG A 357 -3.75 5.24 -10.67
C ARG A 357 -3.77 3.81 -10.14
N ILE A 358 -4.95 3.26 -9.83
CA ILE A 358 -5.09 1.85 -9.44
C ILE A 358 -4.54 0.94 -10.53
N ARG A 359 -4.93 1.17 -11.80
CA ARG A 359 -4.43 0.42 -12.94
C ARG A 359 -2.90 0.48 -13.04
N LYS A 360 -2.31 1.68 -12.90
CA LYS A 360 -0.86 1.85 -12.98
C LYS A 360 -0.11 1.12 -11.87
N LEU A 361 -0.64 1.09 -10.67
CA LEU A 361 -0.05 0.31 -9.57
C LEU A 361 -0.10 -1.19 -9.86
N LEU A 362 -1.23 -1.69 -10.35
CA LEU A 362 -1.38 -3.12 -10.71
C LEU A 362 -0.45 -3.52 -11.86
N GLU A 363 -0.39 -2.71 -12.94
CA GLU A 363 0.53 -2.91 -14.07
C GLU A 363 2.00 -2.87 -13.60
N GLY A 364 2.35 -1.88 -12.78
CA GLY A 364 3.70 -1.72 -12.24
C GLY A 364 4.12 -2.91 -11.37
N LEU A 365 3.24 -3.38 -10.48
CA LEU A 365 3.50 -4.54 -9.64
C LEU A 365 3.70 -5.81 -10.49
N SER A 366 2.84 -6.02 -11.50
CA SER A 366 2.97 -7.15 -12.43
C SER A 366 4.25 -7.08 -13.27
N GLY A 367 4.70 -5.88 -13.63
CA GLY A 367 5.98 -5.69 -14.33
C GLY A 367 7.21 -5.92 -13.45
N LEU A 368 7.06 -5.82 -12.12
CA LEU A 368 8.14 -5.96 -11.16
C LEU A 368 8.28 -7.38 -10.61
N TYR A 369 7.18 -8.12 -10.54
CA TYR A 369 7.12 -9.47 -9.95
C TYR A 369 6.43 -10.46 -10.87
N ASP A 370 7.16 -11.45 -11.35
CA ASP A 370 6.64 -12.52 -12.21
C ASP A 370 5.54 -13.36 -11.52
N GLN A 371 5.49 -13.32 -10.19
CA GLN A 371 4.50 -14.03 -9.38
C GLN A 371 3.16 -13.27 -9.24
N PHE A 372 3.11 -11.99 -9.61
CA PHE A 372 1.89 -11.20 -9.61
C PHE A 372 1.34 -11.06 -11.03
N LEU A 373 0.34 -11.86 -11.35
CA LEU A 373 -0.22 -11.94 -12.70
C LEU A 373 -1.46 -11.05 -12.82
N TYR A 374 -1.33 -9.99 -13.60
CA TYR A 374 -2.40 -9.02 -13.87
C TYR A 374 -2.33 -8.51 -15.30
N SER A 375 -3.48 -8.27 -15.91
CA SER A 375 -3.61 -7.45 -17.12
C SER A 375 -4.88 -6.58 -17.05
N PRO A 376 -4.89 -5.38 -17.68
CA PRO A 376 -6.05 -4.50 -17.65
C PRO A 376 -7.32 -5.11 -18.23
N GLU A 377 -7.18 -6.04 -19.19
CA GLU A 377 -8.33 -6.66 -19.85
C GLU A 377 -8.93 -7.82 -19.05
N GLN A 378 -8.10 -8.60 -18.38
CA GLN A 378 -8.54 -9.83 -17.68
C GLN A 378 -8.58 -9.68 -16.16
N GLY A 379 -7.92 -8.64 -15.64
CA GLY A 379 -7.77 -8.42 -14.19
C GLY A 379 -6.77 -9.37 -13.56
N LEU A 380 -7.00 -9.69 -12.30
CA LEU A 380 -6.18 -10.62 -11.52
C LEU A 380 -6.37 -12.06 -12.00
N VAL A 381 -5.26 -12.78 -12.14
CA VAL A 381 -5.28 -14.23 -12.44
C VAL A 381 -5.48 -15.03 -11.16
N ASP A 382 -4.86 -14.61 -10.07
CA ASP A 382 -4.91 -15.25 -8.78
C ASP A 382 -6.01 -14.68 -7.89
N ASN A 383 -6.45 -15.48 -6.91
CA ASN A 383 -7.41 -15.04 -5.90
C ASN A 383 -6.68 -14.33 -4.76
N TYR A 384 -7.17 -13.14 -4.43
CA TYR A 384 -6.77 -12.36 -3.26
C TYR A 384 -8.00 -12.12 -2.36
N GLU A 385 -7.84 -12.45 -1.08
CA GLU A 385 -8.89 -12.34 -0.05
C GLU A 385 -8.25 -12.03 1.31
N PRO A 386 -8.55 -10.90 1.94
CA PRO A 386 -9.33 -9.79 1.41
C PRO A 386 -8.55 -8.92 0.42
N ILE A 387 -9.29 -8.01 -0.24
CA ILE A 387 -8.71 -6.85 -0.93
C ILE A 387 -8.92 -5.64 -0.03
N LEU A 388 -7.83 -5.03 0.42
CA LEU A 388 -7.83 -3.86 1.29
C LEU A 388 -7.68 -2.58 0.47
N LEU A 389 -8.47 -1.58 0.79
CA LEU A 389 -8.41 -0.23 0.22
C LEU A 389 -8.12 0.77 1.33
N SER A 390 -7.24 1.73 1.09
CA SER A 390 -6.92 2.80 2.04
C SER A 390 -6.41 4.06 1.34
N GLY A 391 -6.21 5.13 2.10
CA GLY A 391 -5.70 6.40 1.63
C GLY A 391 -6.77 7.43 1.30
N SER A 392 -6.42 8.72 1.38
CA SER A 392 -7.37 9.83 1.25
C SER A 392 -8.08 9.88 -0.10
N SER A 393 -7.43 9.44 -1.19
CA SER A 393 -8.07 9.41 -2.51
C SER A 393 -9.25 8.45 -2.58
N LEU A 394 -9.25 7.39 -1.76
CA LEU A 394 -10.32 6.39 -1.70
C LEU A 394 -11.32 6.64 -0.56
N THR A 395 -10.91 7.34 0.51
CA THR A 395 -11.77 7.52 1.69
C THR A 395 -12.42 8.90 1.77
N LYS A 396 -11.85 9.93 1.09
CA LYS A 396 -12.30 11.33 1.24
C LYS A 396 -12.67 12.02 -0.06
N PHE A 397 -12.04 11.68 -1.19
CA PHE A 397 -12.26 12.38 -2.46
C PHE A 397 -13.40 11.79 -3.27
N LEU A 398 -13.66 10.52 -3.08
CA LEU A 398 -14.76 9.83 -3.72
C LEU A 398 -15.80 9.37 -2.69
N PRO A 399 -17.10 9.42 -3.02
CA PRO A 399 -18.10 8.68 -2.26
C PRO A 399 -17.79 7.18 -2.25
N LEU A 400 -18.16 6.50 -1.18
CA LEU A 400 -17.84 5.09 -0.93
C LEU A 400 -18.10 4.17 -2.14
N ARG A 401 -19.24 4.35 -2.80
CA ARG A 401 -19.65 3.54 -3.95
C ARG A 401 -18.79 3.80 -5.19
N HIS A 402 -18.36 5.05 -5.39
CA HIS A 402 -17.43 5.41 -6.47
C HIS A 402 -16.04 4.82 -6.22
N SER A 403 -15.53 4.89 -4.98
CA SER A 403 -14.25 4.26 -4.60
C SER A 403 -14.29 2.76 -4.83
N PHE A 404 -15.38 2.11 -4.42
CA PHE A 404 -15.60 0.69 -4.66
C PHE A 404 -15.59 0.36 -6.16
N MET A 405 -16.35 1.11 -6.98
CA MET A 405 -16.42 0.88 -8.43
C MET A 405 -15.08 1.15 -9.12
N ALA A 406 -14.37 2.22 -8.73
CA ALA A 406 -13.03 2.50 -9.26
C ALA A 406 -12.04 1.34 -8.99
N ALA A 407 -12.12 0.76 -7.79
CA ALA A 407 -11.31 -0.40 -7.44
C ALA A 407 -11.76 -1.66 -8.18
N LEU A 408 -13.06 -2.00 -8.14
CA LEU A 408 -13.61 -3.20 -8.78
C LEU A 408 -13.26 -3.29 -10.27
N ASP A 409 -13.41 -2.17 -10.99
CA ASP A 409 -13.20 -2.12 -12.44
C ASP A 409 -11.75 -2.25 -12.87
N GLN A 410 -10.83 -1.83 -12.03
CA GLN A 410 -9.41 -1.92 -12.36
C GLN A 410 -8.80 -3.23 -11.84
N ILE A 411 -9.19 -3.67 -10.64
CA ILE A 411 -8.69 -4.91 -10.05
C ILE A 411 -9.23 -6.12 -10.82
N LEU A 412 -10.52 -6.10 -11.17
CA LEU A 412 -11.23 -7.22 -11.77
C LEU A 412 -10.90 -8.52 -11.01
N PRO A 413 -11.30 -8.63 -9.72
CA PRO A 413 -10.90 -9.75 -8.88
C PRO A 413 -11.44 -11.08 -9.43
N ARG A 414 -10.79 -12.19 -9.09
CA ARG A 414 -11.23 -13.53 -9.48
C ARG A 414 -11.91 -14.25 -8.32
N GLY A 415 -12.98 -14.99 -8.64
CA GLY A 415 -13.70 -15.81 -7.65
C GLY A 415 -14.45 -14.97 -6.64
N ILE A 416 -14.38 -15.36 -5.39
CA ILE A 416 -15.11 -14.75 -4.27
C ILE A 416 -14.09 -14.02 -3.40
N THR A 417 -14.32 -12.71 -3.18
CA THR A 417 -13.45 -11.89 -2.35
C THR A 417 -14.24 -10.82 -1.59
N THR A 418 -13.72 -10.43 -0.43
CA THR A 418 -14.24 -9.31 0.37
C THR A 418 -13.37 -8.08 0.12
N ILE A 419 -14.00 -6.96 -0.21
CA ILE A 419 -13.34 -5.66 -0.30
C ILE A 419 -13.55 -4.92 1.01
N VAL A 420 -12.46 -4.53 1.66
CA VAL A 420 -12.45 -3.87 2.97
C VAL A 420 -11.80 -2.49 2.82
N LEU A 421 -12.37 -1.49 3.48
CA LEU A 421 -11.84 -0.12 3.52
C LEU A 421 -11.27 0.19 4.91
N ASP A 422 -10.02 0.62 4.95
CA ASP A 422 -9.40 1.27 6.11
C ASP A 422 -9.79 2.76 6.09
N GLU A 423 -11.00 3.04 6.56
CA GLU A 423 -11.58 4.39 6.54
C GLU A 423 -10.78 5.36 7.41
N PHE A 424 -10.26 4.88 8.52
CA PHE A 424 -9.50 5.69 9.48
C PHE A 424 -7.99 5.70 9.21
N GLN A 425 -7.53 4.98 8.19
CA GLN A 425 -6.13 4.89 7.75
C GLN A 425 -5.17 4.39 8.85
N LEU A 426 -5.59 3.35 9.54
CA LEU A 426 -4.92 2.81 10.71
C LEU A 426 -3.72 1.90 10.37
N MET A 427 -3.76 1.21 9.23
CA MET A 427 -2.86 0.10 8.90
C MET A 427 -1.37 0.44 9.06
N GLY A 428 -0.95 1.62 8.58
CA GLY A 428 0.45 2.05 8.67
C GLY A 428 0.92 2.17 10.12
N THR A 429 0.13 2.84 10.95
CA THR A 429 0.48 3.11 12.34
C THR A 429 0.28 1.89 13.23
N LEU A 430 -0.77 1.08 13.00
CA LEU A 430 -0.98 -0.17 13.74
C LEU A 430 0.16 -1.16 13.57
N GLY A 431 0.71 -1.28 12.35
CA GLY A 431 1.86 -2.13 12.12
C GLY A 431 3.12 -1.68 12.87
N ILE A 432 3.26 -0.39 13.14
CA ILE A 432 4.35 0.16 13.96
C ILE A 432 4.07 -0.09 15.45
N LEU A 433 2.86 0.17 15.91
CA LEU A 433 2.44 -0.06 17.29
C LEU A 433 2.47 -1.55 17.69
N ALA A 434 2.37 -2.46 16.74
CA ALA A 434 2.56 -3.90 16.94
C ALA A 434 3.95 -4.26 17.49
N GLU A 435 4.96 -3.36 17.42
CA GLU A 435 6.25 -3.57 18.08
C GLU A 435 6.17 -3.47 19.60
N PHE A 436 5.18 -2.76 20.12
CA PHE A 436 4.94 -2.66 21.56
C PHE A 436 3.97 -3.72 22.07
N ASP A 437 2.88 -3.95 21.33
CA ASP A 437 1.86 -4.92 21.70
C ASP A 437 1.15 -5.49 20.45
N ASN A 438 1.36 -6.78 20.18
CA ASN A 438 0.75 -7.48 19.05
C ASN A 438 -0.77 -7.69 19.21
N MET A 439 -1.29 -7.61 20.44
CA MET A 439 -2.75 -7.74 20.68
C MET A 439 -3.52 -6.54 20.15
N LEU A 440 -2.89 -5.35 20.12
CA LEU A 440 -3.54 -4.12 19.68
C LEU A 440 -4.02 -4.22 18.21
N PRO A 441 -3.16 -4.49 17.21
CA PRO A 441 -3.64 -4.64 15.84
C PRO A 441 -4.59 -5.83 15.66
N THR A 442 -4.35 -6.96 16.37
CA THR A 442 -5.22 -8.13 16.27
C THR A 442 -6.66 -7.81 16.65
N GLN A 443 -6.87 -7.12 17.77
CA GLN A 443 -8.21 -6.79 18.25
C GLN A 443 -8.87 -5.68 17.43
N LEU A 444 -8.09 -4.72 16.90
CA LEU A 444 -8.63 -3.63 16.10
C LEU A 444 -9.03 -4.08 14.69
N VAL A 445 -8.30 -5.01 14.07
CA VAL A 445 -8.67 -5.55 12.75
C VAL A 445 -10.01 -6.30 12.82
N ASP A 446 -10.30 -6.97 13.93
CA ASP A 446 -11.58 -7.65 14.16
C ASP A 446 -12.71 -6.72 14.63
N SER A 447 -12.43 -5.41 14.77
CA SER A 447 -13.40 -4.41 15.22
C SER A 447 -14.05 -3.66 14.05
N ASP A 448 -15.05 -2.81 14.36
CA ASP A 448 -15.70 -1.90 13.40
C ASP A 448 -14.78 -0.78 12.86
N ALA A 449 -13.49 -0.79 13.21
CA ALA A 449 -12.50 0.18 12.71
C ALA A 449 -12.17 -0.02 11.22
N PHE A 450 -12.50 -1.20 10.67
CA PHE A 450 -12.36 -1.53 9.26
C PHE A 450 -13.74 -1.80 8.66
N THR A 451 -14.06 -1.09 7.59
CA THR A 451 -15.38 -1.20 6.96
C THR A 451 -15.37 -2.27 5.88
N SER A 452 -16.08 -3.39 6.09
CA SER A 452 -16.37 -4.33 5.01
C SER A 452 -17.29 -3.66 3.98
N LEU A 453 -16.78 -3.38 2.77
CA LEU A 453 -17.55 -2.72 1.72
C LEU A 453 -18.51 -3.66 1.03
N ALA A 454 -18.01 -4.76 0.49
CA ALA A 454 -18.79 -5.73 -0.25
C ALA A 454 -18.12 -7.09 -0.25
N THR A 455 -18.93 -8.15 -0.28
CA THR A 455 -18.48 -9.45 -0.78
C THR A 455 -18.74 -9.50 -2.28
N VAL A 456 -17.68 -9.61 -3.07
CA VAL A 456 -17.75 -9.68 -4.53
C VAL A 456 -17.68 -11.13 -4.97
N ILE A 457 -18.66 -11.55 -5.77
CA ILE A 457 -18.68 -12.85 -6.44
C ILE A 457 -18.48 -12.58 -7.93
N ASN A 458 -17.31 -12.91 -8.42
CA ASN A 458 -16.98 -12.75 -9.82
C ASN A 458 -17.45 -13.94 -10.64
N VAL A 459 -18.17 -13.68 -11.72
CA VAL A 459 -18.77 -14.69 -12.59
C VAL A 459 -18.13 -14.61 -13.97
N VAL A 460 -17.39 -15.63 -14.34
CA VAL A 460 -16.76 -15.74 -15.66
C VAL A 460 -17.47 -16.81 -16.48
N SER A 461 -18.06 -16.40 -17.60
CA SER A 461 -18.79 -17.29 -18.47
C SER A 461 -18.47 -17.04 -19.94
N PRO A 462 -18.32 -18.08 -20.79
CA PRO A 462 -18.20 -17.96 -22.22
C PRO A 462 -19.56 -17.69 -22.91
N ASN A 463 -20.66 -17.68 -22.15
CA ASN A 463 -22.02 -17.57 -22.68
C ASN A 463 -22.27 -16.22 -23.36
N ALA A 464 -23.29 -16.23 -24.25
CA ALA A 464 -23.67 -15.05 -24.98
C ALA A 464 -24.35 -14.01 -24.07
N PHE A 465 -24.24 -12.75 -24.46
CA PHE A 465 -24.87 -11.59 -23.84
C PHE A 465 -26.34 -11.87 -23.43
N ARG A 466 -26.70 -11.49 -22.22
CA ARG A 466 -28.05 -11.63 -21.60
C ARG A 466 -28.55 -13.06 -21.36
N ARG A 467 -27.70 -14.10 -21.46
CA ARG A 467 -28.09 -15.43 -20.98
C ARG A 467 -27.90 -15.52 -19.48
N ILE A 468 -28.77 -16.32 -18.84
CA ILE A 468 -28.59 -16.67 -17.43
C ILE A 468 -27.27 -17.43 -17.28
N VAL A 469 -26.41 -16.99 -16.38
CA VAL A 469 -25.10 -17.58 -16.10
C VAL A 469 -25.01 -18.12 -14.68
N LEU A 470 -25.80 -17.56 -13.75
CA LEU A 470 -25.80 -17.96 -12.35
C LEU A 470 -27.21 -17.82 -11.75
N ARG A 471 -27.62 -18.78 -10.93
CA ARG A 471 -28.74 -18.62 -9.98
C ARG A 471 -28.20 -18.51 -8.59
N VAL A 472 -28.72 -17.56 -7.84
CA VAL A 472 -28.28 -17.25 -6.46
C VAL A 472 -29.46 -17.36 -5.53
N GLU A 473 -29.25 -18.08 -4.40
CA GLU A 473 -30.16 -18.08 -3.27
C GLU A 473 -29.44 -17.46 -2.07
N VAL A 474 -30.04 -16.44 -1.46
CA VAL A 474 -29.52 -15.77 -0.26
C VAL A 474 -30.36 -16.18 0.93
N ASP A 475 -29.73 -16.74 1.95
CA ASP A 475 -30.32 -17.17 3.22
C ASP A 475 -29.74 -16.30 4.36
N GLU A 476 -30.56 -15.41 4.91
CA GLU A 476 -30.19 -14.48 5.98
C GLU A 476 -30.51 -15.02 7.39
N GLY A 477 -30.73 -16.33 7.55
CA GLY A 477 -30.91 -16.97 8.85
C GLY A 477 -32.34 -16.87 9.43
N ASP A 478 -32.50 -16.45 10.66
CA ASP A 478 -33.65 -16.67 11.59
C ASP A 478 -35.09 -16.40 11.09
N LYS A 479 -35.33 -15.87 9.91
CA LYS A 479 -36.72 -15.55 9.46
C LYS A 479 -37.24 -16.39 8.29
N GLY A 480 -36.46 -17.35 7.79
CA GLY A 480 -36.87 -18.19 6.65
C GLY A 480 -37.09 -17.39 5.36
N TYR A 481 -36.58 -16.15 5.32
CA TYR A 481 -36.65 -15.30 4.14
C TYR A 481 -35.48 -15.65 3.21
N ARG A 482 -35.83 -16.27 2.09
CA ARG A 482 -34.85 -16.62 1.06
C ARG A 482 -35.12 -15.78 -0.18
N GLN A 483 -34.10 -15.12 -0.66
CA GLN A 483 -34.14 -14.39 -1.91
C GLN A 483 -33.57 -15.28 -3.03
N HIS A 484 -34.24 -15.29 -4.18
CA HIS A 484 -33.77 -16.00 -5.37
C HIS A 484 -33.54 -15.00 -6.49
N HIS A 485 -32.33 -15.04 -7.06
CA HIS A 485 -31.93 -14.15 -8.15
C HIS A 485 -31.43 -14.96 -9.34
N GLN A 486 -31.73 -14.48 -10.54
CA GLN A 486 -31.16 -14.96 -11.79
C GLN A 486 -30.22 -13.88 -12.32
N ILE A 487 -28.98 -14.25 -12.55
CA ILE A 487 -27.93 -13.33 -13.00
C ILE A 487 -27.64 -13.61 -14.48
N HIS A 488 -27.63 -12.53 -15.27
CA HIS A 488 -27.39 -12.62 -16.69
C HIS A 488 -25.97 -12.20 -17.04
N GLN A 489 -25.48 -12.70 -18.15
CA GLN A 489 -24.19 -12.25 -18.70
C GLN A 489 -24.23 -10.75 -19.01
N SER A 490 -23.18 -10.02 -18.63
CA SER A 490 -23.01 -8.56 -18.70
C SER A 490 -23.73 -7.76 -17.61
N GLU A 491 -24.27 -8.42 -16.61
CA GLU A 491 -24.94 -7.80 -15.46
C GLU A 491 -23.96 -7.55 -14.31
N LEU A 492 -24.08 -6.39 -13.67
CA LEU A 492 -23.58 -6.13 -12.33
C LEU A 492 -24.80 -6.07 -11.40
N LYS A 493 -24.86 -6.95 -10.41
CA LYS A 493 -26.03 -7.06 -9.53
C LYS A 493 -25.66 -6.88 -8.08
N ARG A 494 -26.31 -5.93 -7.42
CA ARG A 494 -26.23 -5.74 -5.98
C ARG A 494 -27.35 -6.50 -5.30
N LEU A 495 -27.01 -7.34 -4.34
CA LEU A 495 -27.96 -8.00 -3.45
C LEU A 495 -27.87 -7.31 -2.08
N GLU A 496 -28.93 -6.60 -1.72
CA GLU A 496 -29.02 -5.96 -0.41
C GLU A 496 -29.20 -7.00 0.69
N THR A 497 -28.49 -6.85 1.75
CA THR A 497 -28.49 -7.75 2.91
C THR A 497 -28.72 -6.96 4.19
N MET A 498 -29.33 -7.57 5.20
CA MET A 498 -29.50 -6.91 6.49
C MET A 498 -28.14 -6.80 7.20
N ASN A 499 -27.84 -5.66 7.79
CA ASN A 499 -26.57 -5.40 8.48
C ASN A 499 -26.38 -6.33 9.70
N ASN A 500 -25.13 -6.75 9.94
CA ASN A 500 -24.63 -7.50 11.10
C ASN A 500 -25.13 -8.95 11.27
N HIS A 501 -25.40 -9.67 10.19
CA HIS A 501 -25.72 -11.10 10.26
C HIS A 501 -24.76 -11.93 9.39
N GLU A 502 -24.51 -13.17 9.81
CA GLU A 502 -23.94 -14.19 8.94
C GLU A 502 -24.96 -14.53 7.84
N ILE A 503 -24.49 -14.48 6.60
CA ILE A 503 -25.29 -14.72 5.42
C ILE A 503 -24.76 -15.96 4.71
N ARG A 504 -25.67 -16.81 4.28
CA ARG A 504 -25.35 -17.97 3.46
C ARG A 504 -25.85 -17.72 2.04
N VAL A 505 -24.96 -17.88 1.07
CA VAL A 505 -25.28 -17.69 -0.34
C VAL A 505 -25.06 -19.01 -1.07
N TYR A 506 -26.12 -19.51 -1.68
CA TYR A 506 -25.99 -20.68 -2.56
C TYR A 506 -25.79 -20.22 -4.00
N LEU A 507 -24.72 -20.68 -4.62
CA LEU A 507 -24.37 -20.38 -6.00
C LEU A 507 -24.63 -21.61 -6.86
N ALA A 508 -25.49 -21.47 -7.88
CA ALA A 508 -25.76 -22.48 -8.87
C ALA A 508 -25.38 -21.96 -10.28
N PRO A 509 -24.07 -22.03 -10.64
CA PRO A 509 -23.61 -21.58 -11.95
C PRO A 509 -24.08 -22.53 -13.06
N GLU A 510 -24.26 -21.98 -14.27
CA GLU A 510 -24.43 -22.80 -15.48
C GLU A 510 -23.14 -23.58 -15.78
N ARG A 511 -23.24 -24.67 -16.59
CA ARG A 511 -22.20 -25.69 -16.77
C ARG A 511 -20.80 -25.12 -17.07
N ASP A 512 -20.71 -24.07 -17.88
CA ASP A 512 -19.43 -23.48 -18.35
C ASP A 512 -19.08 -22.16 -17.62
N THR A 513 -19.76 -21.88 -16.51
CA THR A 513 -19.60 -20.67 -15.73
C THR A 513 -18.74 -20.92 -14.50
N ASP A 514 -17.67 -20.14 -14.33
CA ASP A 514 -16.78 -20.16 -13.17
C ASP A 514 -17.17 -19.05 -12.18
N VAL A 515 -17.37 -19.43 -10.91
CA VAL A 515 -17.64 -18.54 -9.78
C VAL A 515 -16.53 -18.61 -8.72
N GLY A 516 -15.39 -19.21 -9.06
CA GLY A 516 -14.25 -19.34 -8.15
C GLY A 516 -14.34 -20.46 -7.12
N MET A 517 -15.19 -21.46 -7.35
CA MET A 517 -15.35 -22.62 -6.46
C MET A 517 -14.56 -23.87 -6.92
N GLY A 518 -13.53 -23.67 -7.75
CA GLY A 518 -12.59 -24.70 -8.20
C GLY A 518 -12.65 -24.98 -9.70
N MET A 519 -13.82 -25.30 -10.24
CA MET A 519 -13.97 -25.54 -11.69
C MET A 519 -15.28 -24.96 -12.22
N PRO A 520 -15.39 -24.64 -13.51
CA PRO A 520 -16.63 -24.19 -14.12
C PRO A 520 -17.79 -25.16 -13.89
N GLY A 521 -18.97 -24.62 -13.61
CA GLY A 521 -20.18 -25.37 -13.29
C GLY A 521 -20.26 -25.89 -11.84
N LEU A 522 -19.20 -25.78 -11.07
CA LEU A 522 -19.22 -26.13 -9.65
C LEU A 522 -19.78 -24.96 -8.83
N GLY A 523 -20.83 -25.23 -8.08
CA GLY A 523 -21.49 -24.30 -7.16
C GLY A 523 -21.60 -24.88 -5.76
N GLY A 524 -22.20 -24.12 -4.85
CA GLY A 524 -22.38 -24.55 -3.46
C GLY A 524 -22.70 -23.38 -2.54
N TRP A 525 -22.68 -23.67 -1.24
CA TRP A 525 -22.89 -22.66 -0.20
C TRP A 525 -21.60 -21.89 0.11
N VAL A 526 -21.73 -20.58 0.22
CA VAL A 526 -20.70 -19.64 0.66
C VAL A 526 -21.21 -18.93 1.89
N ASN A 527 -20.43 -18.94 2.96
CA ASN A 527 -20.71 -18.12 4.13
C ASN A 527 -20.00 -16.77 3.99
N THR A 528 -20.72 -15.70 4.25
CA THR A 528 -20.19 -14.34 4.28
C THR A 528 -20.85 -13.55 5.39
N THR A 529 -20.28 -12.41 5.71
CA THR A 529 -20.88 -11.45 6.64
C THR A 529 -21.50 -10.30 5.86
N SER A 530 -22.48 -9.66 6.45
CA SER A 530 -23.06 -8.43 5.92
C SER A 530 -21.99 -7.36 5.73
N SER A 531 -22.09 -6.61 4.66
CA SER A 531 -21.20 -5.51 4.29
C SER A 531 -21.99 -4.28 3.87
N SER A 532 -21.35 -3.10 3.89
CA SER A 532 -22.02 -1.80 3.65
C SER A 532 -22.76 -1.72 2.32
N LEU A 533 -22.24 -2.39 1.28
CA LEU A 533 -22.85 -2.45 -0.04
C LEU A 533 -23.57 -3.78 -0.31
N GLY A 534 -23.50 -4.73 0.63
CA GLY A 534 -24.08 -6.05 0.47
C GLY A 534 -23.21 -7.00 -0.36
N ILE A 535 -23.85 -7.90 -1.09
CA ILE A 535 -23.18 -8.87 -1.97
C ILE A 535 -23.27 -8.36 -3.40
N ILE A 536 -22.13 -8.29 -4.08
CA ILE A 536 -22.02 -7.84 -5.46
C ILE A 536 -21.72 -9.02 -6.36
N ILE A 537 -22.61 -9.29 -7.29
CA ILE A 537 -22.39 -10.31 -8.33
C ILE A 537 -21.90 -9.59 -9.59
N ASP A 538 -20.64 -9.80 -9.95
CA ASP A 538 -20.06 -9.23 -11.17
C ASP A 538 -20.00 -10.26 -12.30
N ALA A 539 -21.02 -10.25 -13.15
CA ALA A 539 -21.14 -11.08 -14.33
C ALA A 539 -20.86 -10.30 -15.63
N ARG A 540 -20.19 -9.14 -15.56
CA ARG A 540 -19.88 -8.30 -16.74
C ARG A 540 -18.92 -8.95 -17.72
N GLY A 541 -18.20 -9.96 -17.25
CA GLY A 541 -17.30 -10.77 -18.09
C GLY A 541 -15.83 -10.36 -17.98
N ARG A 542 -14.98 -11.26 -18.47
CA ARG A 542 -13.52 -11.08 -18.55
C ARG A 542 -13.06 -11.50 -19.97
N PRO A 543 -12.54 -10.58 -20.77
CA PRO A 543 -12.33 -9.14 -20.53
C PRO A 543 -13.65 -8.36 -20.37
N LEU A 544 -13.58 -7.26 -19.61
CA LEU A 544 -14.70 -6.32 -19.53
C LEU A 544 -14.87 -5.64 -20.90
N ARG A 545 -15.95 -5.98 -21.62
CA ARG A 545 -16.20 -5.45 -22.96
C ARG A 545 -17.06 -4.20 -22.86
N LEU A 546 -16.43 -3.04 -23.06
CA LEU A 546 -17.11 -1.76 -23.13
C LEU A 546 -17.49 -1.45 -24.59
N PRO A 547 -18.63 -0.80 -24.83
CA PRO A 547 -18.99 -0.26 -26.14
C PRO A 547 -17.90 0.69 -26.66
N THR A 548 -17.63 0.64 -27.96
CA THR A 548 -16.71 1.58 -28.63
C THR A 548 -17.31 2.97 -28.77
N ASP A 549 -18.63 3.06 -28.90
CA ASP A 549 -19.36 4.32 -28.90
C ASP A 549 -19.34 4.93 -27.49
N GLU A 550 -19.03 6.21 -27.42
CA GLU A 550 -18.88 6.93 -26.14
C GLU A 550 -20.22 7.05 -25.39
N LYS A 551 -21.31 7.30 -26.10
CA LYS A 551 -22.62 7.44 -25.51
C LYS A 551 -23.12 6.12 -24.94
N ASP A 552 -23.01 5.04 -25.71
CA ASP A 552 -23.41 3.70 -25.26
C ASP A 552 -22.58 3.25 -24.06
N ARG A 553 -21.30 3.61 -24.02
CA ARG A 553 -20.42 3.33 -22.88
C ARG A 553 -20.83 4.10 -21.64
N GLN A 554 -21.18 5.37 -21.78
CA GLN A 554 -21.65 6.21 -20.68
C GLN A 554 -23.00 5.74 -20.13
N GLU A 555 -23.94 5.35 -21.00
CA GLU A 555 -25.23 4.78 -20.60
C GLU A 555 -25.04 3.49 -19.80
N LEU A 556 -24.18 2.59 -20.27
CA LEU A 556 -23.86 1.33 -19.58
C LEU A 556 -23.24 1.56 -18.21
N TRP A 557 -22.32 2.53 -18.10
CA TRP A 557 -21.72 2.91 -16.84
C TRP A 557 -22.73 3.50 -15.86
N HIS A 558 -23.64 4.33 -16.37
CA HIS A 558 -24.72 4.89 -15.56
C HIS A 558 -25.63 3.79 -15.00
N ASP A 559 -25.95 2.77 -15.79
CA ASP A 559 -26.75 1.62 -15.36
C ASP A 559 -26.04 0.85 -14.22
N TRP A 560 -24.73 0.65 -14.32
CA TRP A 560 -23.96 -0.02 -13.26
C TRP A 560 -23.88 0.82 -11.97
N LEU A 561 -23.66 2.12 -12.09
CA LEU A 561 -23.67 3.01 -10.93
C LEU A 561 -25.06 3.08 -10.29
N TRP A 562 -26.10 3.11 -11.09
CA TRP A 562 -27.48 3.07 -10.60
C TRP A 562 -27.78 1.78 -9.84
N GLU A 563 -27.36 0.63 -10.36
CA GLU A 563 -27.51 -0.65 -9.65
C GLU A 563 -26.74 -0.65 -8.31
N MET A 564 -25.63 0.06 -8.23
CA MET A 564 -24.91 0.29 -6.98
C MET A 564 -25.59 1.31 -6.06
N GLY A 565 -26.66 1.97 -6.54
CA GLY A 565 -27.44 2.94 -5.80
C GLY A 565 -26.80 4.34 -5.74
N VAL A 566 -26.09 4.72 -6.77
CA VAL A 566 -25.48 6.05 -6.94
C VAL A 566 -26.42 6.94 -7.74
#